data_fd40486b4680a8b6ebf0038c7de009fb
#
_entry.id   fd40486b4680a8b6ebf0038c7de009fb
#
_cell.length_a   1.000
_cell.length_b   1.000
_cell.length_c   1.000
_cell.angle_alpha   90.00
_cell.angle_beta   90.00
_cell.angle_gamma   90.00
#
_symmetry.space_group_name_H-M   'P 1'
#
loop_
_entity.id
_entity.type
_entity.pdbx_description
1 polymer ?
#
loop_
_entity_poly.entity_id
_entity_poly.type
_entity_poly.pdbx_seq_one_letter_code
_entity_poly.pdbx_strand_id
1 'polypeptide(L)'
;MKILLTGATGYIGKRLLPVLIEQGHEVICCVRDKKRFPTDGIYKHHNISVLEVDFLNDIPISNSTAQSFPRKRESTDVVLTSEHLNENKFPEVLLKDIDAAYYLIHSMSSNIKDFGSLEKTSANNFIKLVKQTSVKQIIYLGGITNEEKLSKHLASRKKVEEILSKSGISLTSIKAGIIVGSGSASFEIIRDLVEKLPMMITPKWLNT
;
A
#
# COMPACT_ATOMS: atom_id res chain seq x y z
N MET A 1 -9.64 12.84 -7.90
CA MET A 1 -8.52 12.87 -6.92
C MET A 1 -7.36 12.07 -7.47
N LYS A 2 -6.15 12.44 -7.10
CA LYS A 2 -4.94 11.64 -7.40
C LYS A 2 -4.53 10.85 -6.15
N ILE A 3 -4.42 9.55 -6.27
CA ILE A 3 -4.29 8.63 -5.15
C ILE A 3 -3.02 7.80 -5.28
N LEU A 4 -2.23 7.72 -4.22
CA LEU A 4 -1.10 6.81 -4.10
C LEU A 4 -1.58 5.49 -3.49
N LEU A 5 -1.42 4.38 -4.20
CA LEU A 5 -1.87 3.06 -3.75
C LEU A 5 -0.69 2.13 -3.56
N THR A 6 -0.33 1.82 -2.32
CA THR A 6 0.62 0.74 -2.03
C THR A 6 -0.11 -0.60 -1.93
N GLY A 7 0.59 -1.70 -2.22
CA GLY A 7 -0.03 -3.03 -2.18
C GLY A 7 -1.08 -3.29 -3.27
N ALA A 8 -1.01 -2.58 -4.40
CA ALA A 8 -1.94 -2.69 -5.53
C ALA A 8 -2.07 -4.12 -6.09
N THR A 9 -1.03 -4.94 -5.98
CA THR A 9 -1.02 -6.35 -6.42
C THR A 9 -1.50 -7.34 -5.35
N GLY A 10 -1.76 -6.86 -4.14
CA GLY A 10 -2.29 -7.65 -3.04
C GLY A 10 -3.80 -7.91 -3.17
N TYR A 11 -4.34 -8.75 -2.27
CA TYR A 11 -5.75 -9.13 -2.28
C TYR A 11 -6.72 -7.92 -2.23
N ILE A 12 -6.49 -6.99 -1.31
CA ILE A 12 -7.31 -5.78 -1.16
C ILE A 12 -7.04 -4.80 -2.30
N GLY A 13 -5.76 -4.55 -2.63
CA GLY A 13 -5.39 -3.60 -3.68
C GLY A 13 -5.98 -3.94 -5.04
N LYS A 14 -5.98 -5.23 -5.42
CA LYS A 14 -6.61 -5.71 -6.67
C LYS A 14 -8.12 -5.45 -6.74
N ARG A 15 -8.82 -5.39 -5.60
CA ARG A 15 -10.26 -5.12 -5.52
C ARG A 15 -10.56 -3.63 -5.41
N LEU A 16 -9.69 -2.89 -4.74
CA LEU A 16 -9.84 -1.47 -4.55
C LEU A 16 -9.54 -0.68 -5.84
N LEU A 17 -8.50 -1.08 -6.58
CA LEU A 17 -8.05 -0.37 -7.78
C LEU A 17 -9.16 -0.17 -8.83
N PRO A 18 -9.94 -1.20 -9.24
CA PRO A 18 -11.05 -0.99 -10.17
C PRO A 18 -12.07 0.03 -9.68
N VAL A 19 -12.43 -0.03 -8.41
CA VAL A 19 -13.42 0.89 -7.81
C VAL A 19 -12.92 2.33 -7.87
N LEU A 20 -11.64 2.57 -7.57
CA LEU A 20 -11.05 3.91 -7.66
C LEU A 20 -11.05 4.44 -9.09
N ILE A 21 -10.76 3.59 -10.06
CA ILE A 21 -10.78 3.97 -11.48
C ILE A 21 -12.20 4.25 -11.97
N GLU A 22 -13.17 3.42 -11.60
CA GLU A 22 -14.59 3.62 -11.94
C GLU A 22 -15.14 4.93 -11.36
N GLN A 23 -14.62 5.37 -10.22
CA GLN A 23 -14.96 6.67 -9.62
C GLN A 23 -14.18 7.86 -10.24
N GLY A 24 -13.42 7.63 -11.30
CA GLY A 24 -12.69 8.67 -12.04
C GLY A 24 -11.44 9.18 -11.34
N HIS A 25 -10.85 8.40 -10.42
CA HIS A 25 -9.61 8.80 -9.76
C HIS A 25 -8.38 8.44 -10.62
N GLU A 26 -7.33 9.25 -10.50
CA GLU A 26 -5.99 8.90 -10.98
C GLU A 26 -5.28 8.11 -9.88
N VAL A 27 -4.71 6.95 -10.22
CA VAL A 27 -4.08 6.08 -9.24
C VAL A 27 -2.63 5.79 -9.59
N ILE A 28 -1.72 6.10 -8.67
CA ILE A 28 -0.31 5.74 -8.74
C ILE A 28 -0.12 4.45 -7.93
N CYS A 29 0.09 3.34 -8.63
CA CYS A 29 0.32 2.04 -8.01
C CYS A 29 1.80 1.89 -7.64
N CYS A 30 2.12 1.86 -6.34
CA CYS A 30 3.46 1.57 -5.85
C CYS A 30 3.70 0.05 -5.86
N VAL A 31 4.72 -0.38 -6.60
CA VAL A 31 5.09 -1.79 -6.74
C VAL A 31 6.59 -1.99 -6.55
N ARG A 32 7.01 -3.15 -6.04
CA ARG A 32 8.43 -3.46 -5.87
C ARG A 32 9.15 -3.81 -7.19
N ASP A 33 8.38 -4.27 -8.18
CA ASP A 33 8.90 -4.71 -9.48
C ASP A 33 7.82 -4.45 -10.53
N LYS A 34 8.06 -3.51 -11.44
CA LYS A 34 7.15 -3.16 -12.53
C LYS A 34 6.87 -4.32 -13.47
N LYS A 35 7.84 -5.21 -13.66
CA LYS A 35 7.70 -6.37 -14.57
C LYS A 35 6.64 -7.35 -14.08
N ARG A 36 6.34 -7.34 -12.77
CA ARG A 36 5.32 -8.19 -12.14
C ARG A 36 3.95 -7.52 -12.02
N PHE A 37 3.84 -6.25 -12.42
CA PHE A 37 2.56 -5.57 -12.46
C PHE A 37 1.77 -6.03 -13.68
N PRO A 38 0.49 -6.38 -13.54
CA PRO A 38 -0.32 -6.82 -14.67
C PRO A 38 -0.41 -5.73 -15.75
N THR A 39 -0.42 -6.16 -17.01
CA THR A 39 -0.46 -5.26 -18.18
C THR A 39 -1.71 -5.46 -19.04
N ASP A 40 -2.75 -6.09 -18.51
CA ASP A 40 -4.00 -6.42 -19.17
C ASP A 40 -5.22 -5.89 -18.41
N GLY A 41 -6.38 -5.94 -19.02
CA GLY A 41 -7.64 -5.53 -18.43
C GLY A 41 -7.59 -4.12 -17.86
N ILE A 42 -8.08 -3.95 -16.61
CA ILE A 42 -8.16 -2.64 -15.92
C ILE A 42 -6.78 -1.97 -15.74
N TYR A 43 -5.71 -2.76 -15.69
CA TYR A 43 -4.36 -2.24 -15.46
C TYR A 43 -3.80 -1.42 -16.64
N LYS A 44 -4.43 -1.49 -17.83
CA LYS A 44 -4.13 -0.63 -19.00
C LYS A 44 -4.84 0.73 -18.98
N HIS A 45 -5.65 0.99 -17.97
CA HIS A 45 -6.42 2.23 -17.92
C HIS A 45 -5.49 3.45 -17.83
N HIS A 46 -5.78 4.51 -18.60
CA HIS A 46 -4.94 5.71 -18.67
C HIS A 46 -4.77 6.47 -17.35
N ASN A 47 -5.72 6.31 -16.42
CA ASN A 47 -5.62 6.87 -15.07
C ASN A 47 -4.72 6.06 -14.13
N ILE A 48 -4.08 5.00 -14.59
CA ILE A 48 -3.16 4.21 -13.78
C ILE A 48 -1.72 4.53 -14.17
N SER A 49 -0.94 4.93 -13.19
CA SER A 49 0.51 5.08 -13.30
C SER A 49 1.20 4.09 -12.37
N VAL A 50 2.37 3.61 -12.73
CA VAL A 50 3.13 2.64 -11.93
C VAL A 50 4.44 3.27 -11.45
N LEU A 51 4.60 3.31 -10.14
CA LEU A 51 5.82 3.74 -9.47
C LEU A 51 6.55 2.51 -8.89
N GLU A 52 7.76 2.26 -9.38
CA GLU A 52 8.59 1.20 -8.79
C GLU A 52 9.27 1.73 -7.54
N VAL A 53 8.96 1.10 -6.41
CA VAL A 53 9.53 1.45 -5.10
C VAL A 53 9.50 0.25 -4.17
N ASP A 54 10.66 -0.05 -3.57
CA ASP A 54 10.77 -1.02 -2.49
C ASP A 54 10.91 -0.27 -1.16
N PHE A 55 9.86 -0.29 -0.35
CA PHE A 55 9.84 0.35 0.96
C PHE A 55 10.73 -0.32 2.01
N LEU A 56 11.39 -1.43 1.70
CA LEU A 56 12.45 -2.00 2.54
C LEU A 56 13.79 -1.30 2.35
N ASN A 57 13.98 -0.63 1.21
CA ASN A 57 15.15 0.15 0.89
C ASN A 57 14.94 1.62 1.26
N ASP A 58 16.04 2.36 1.48
CA ASP A 58 15.95 3.79 1.75
C ASP A 58 15.33 4.56 0.59
N ILE A 59 14.41 5.46 0.93
CA ILE A 59 13.78 6.37 -0.02
C ILE A 59 14.67 7.59 -0.18
N PRO A 60 15.13 7.91 -1.40
CA PRO A 60 15.91 9.10 -1.64
C PRO A 60 15.09 10.35 -1.31
N ILE A 61 15.69 11.27 -0.56
CA ILE A 61 15.08 12.56 -0.25
C ILE A 61 15.45 13.51 -1.39
N SER A 62 14.45 14.05 -2.10
CA SER A 62 14.68 15.12 -3.06
C SER A 62 15.01 16.41 -2.31
N ASN A 63 16.26 16.85 -2.32
CA ASN A 63 16.65 18.19 -1.86
C ASN A 63 16.26 19.22 -2.94
N SER A 64 14.98 19.44 -3.15
CA SER A 64 14.52 20.53 -3.99
C SER A 64 14.28 21.76 -3.12
N THR A 65 15.30 22.61 -3.02
CA THR A 65 15.12 24.04 -2.74
C THR A 65 14.14 24.57 -3.78
N ALA A 66 13.03 25.14 -3.33
CA ALA A 66 11.98 25.67 -4.16
C ALA A 66 12.51 26.66 -5.19
N GLN A 67 12.55 26.27 -6.46
CA GLN A 67 12.59 27.20 -7.58
C GLN A 67 11.18 27.24 -8.19
N SER A 68 10.54 28.40 -8.06
CA SER A 68 9.27 28.72 -8.67
C SER A 68 9.39 28.75 -10.20
N PHE A 69 8.72 27.85 -10.89
CA PHE A 69 8.55 27.88 -12.34
C PHE A 69 7.19 28.42 -12.74
N PRO A 70 7.10 29.29 -13.78
CA PRO A 70 5.85 29.88 -14.23
C PRO A 70 4.96 28.83 -14.89
N ARG A 71 3.65 28.92 -14.63
CA ARG A 71 2.60 28.10 -15.24
C ARG A 71 2.51 28.38 -16.74
N LYS A 72 2.82 27.40 -17.59
CA LYS A 72 2.36 27.39 -18.97
C LYS A 72 1.57 26.09 -19.19
N ARG A 73 0.30 26.27 -19.53
CA ARG A 73 -0.56 25.16 -20.00
C ARG A 73 -0.21 24.90 -21.46
N GLU A 74 0.32 23.75 -21.76
CA GLU A 74 0.27 23.16 -23.09
C GLU A 74 0.11 21.66 -22.96
N SER A 75 -0.92 21.15 -23.62
CA SER A 75 -1.21 19.73 -23.81
C SER A 75 -0.18 19.16 -24.77
N THR A 76 0.64 18.26 -24.31
CA THR A 76 1.46 17.43 -25.20
C THR A 76 1.67 16.08 -24.54
N ASP A 77 1.32 15.04 -25.25
CA ASP A 77 1.61 13.65 -24.94
C ASP A 77 3.12 13.47 -24.75
N VAL A 78 3.58 13.44 -23.52
CA VAL A 78 4.98 13.19 -23.20
C VAL A 78 5.18 11.67 -23.16
N VAL A 79 5.57 11.12 -24.31
CA VAL A 79 6.22 9.81 -24.35
C VAL A 79 7.56 9.96 -23.61
N LEU A 80 7.63 9.50 -22.37
CA LEU A 80 8.86 9.45 -21.60
C LEU A 80 9.77 8.37 -22.17
N THR A 81 10.65 8.76 -23.05
CA THR A 81 11.78 7.92 -23.49
C THR A 81 12.79 7.77 -22.34
N SER A 82 13.37 6.57 -22.26
CA SER A 82 14.19 6.05 -21.16
C SER A 82 15.54 6.75 -20.92
N GLU A 83 15.80 7.89 -21.50
CA GLU A 83 17.16 8.49 -21.50
C GLU A 83 17.42 9.58 -20.44
N HIS A 84 16.43 9.91 -19.58
CA HIS A 84 16.60 10.99 -18.59
C HIS A 84 16.31 10.58 -17.14
N LEU A 85 16.39 9.30 -16.83
CA LEU A 85 16.27 8.82 -15.45
C LEU A 85 17.66 8.80 -14.80
N ASN A 86 17.97 9.83 -14.04
CA ASN A 86 18.98 9.73 -13.00
C ASN A 86 18.51 8.60 -12.06
N GLU A 87 19.24 7.50 -11.99
CA GLU A 87 18.87 6.21 -11.39
C GLU A 87 18.42 6.26 -9.91
N ASN A 88 18.40 7.44 -9.28
CA ASN A 88 18.10 7.65 -7.86
C ASN A 88 17.03 8.73 -7.57
N LYS A 89 16.29 9.24 -8.57
CA LYS A 89 15.23 10.23 -8.33
C LYS A 89 13.86 9.69 -8.75
N PHE A 90 12.90 9.75 -7.86
CA PHE A 90 11.49 9.54 -8.24
C PHE A 90 11.04 10.63 -9.22
N PRO A 91 10.17 10.30 -10.20
CA PRO A 91 9.63 11.28 -11.13
C PRO A 91 8.81 12.32 -10.34
N GLU A 92 9.38 13.53 -10.15
CA GLU A 92 8.74 14.61 -9.38
C GLU A 92 7.35 14.95 -9.92
N VAL A 93 7.16 14.87 -11.24
CA VAL A 93 5.88 15.13 -11.90
C VAL A 93 4.81 14.13 -11.47
N LEU A 94 5.20 12.86 -11.25
CA LEU A 94 4.26 11.82 -10.83
C LEU A 94 3.78 12.04 -9.39
N LEU A 95 4.65 12.55 -8.51
CA LEU A 95 4.38 12.73 -7.09
C LEU A 95 3.72 14.08 -6.73
N LYS A 96 3.47 14.94 -7.72
CA LYS A 96 2.75 16.20 -7.50
C LYS A 96 1.25 15.97 -7.38
N ASP A 97 0.61 16.83 -6.59
CA ASP A 97 -0.84 16.94 -6.44
C ASP A 97 -1.55 15.64 -6.01
N ILE A 98 -0.87 14.81 -5.20
CA ILE A 98 -1.47 13.62 -4.60
C ILE A 98 -2.34 14.05 -3.41
N ASP A 99 -3.62 13.65 -3.44
CA ASP A 99 -4.60 14.00 -2.41
C ASP A 99 -4.57 13.03 -1.22
N ALA A 100 -4.50 11.72 -1.51
CA ALA A 100 -4.56 10.68 -0.49
C ALA A 100 -3.62 9.51 -0.81
N ALA A 101 -3.22 8.79 0.24
CA ALA A 101 -2.36 7.62 0.10
C ALA A 101 -2.91 6.42 0.88
N TYR A 102 -3.07 5.28 0.20
CA TYR A 102 -3.43 4.00 0.83
C TYR A 102 -2.18 3.22 1.21
N TYR A 103 -2.06 2.89 2.50
CA TYR A 103 -1.03 2.01 3.01
C TYR A 103 -1.59 0.60 3.20
N LEU A 104 -1.42 -0.26 2.20
CA LEU A 104 -1.89 -1.65 2.21
C LEU A 104 -0.73 -2.67 2.19
N ILE A 105 0.49 -2.22 2.48
CA ILE A 105 1.64 -3.12 2.57
C ILE A 105 1.47 -4.01 3.78
N HIS A 106 1.64 -5.31 3.54
CA HIS A 106 1.63 -6.32 4.58
C HIS A 106 2.62 -7.42 4.24
N SER A 107 3.60 -7.61 5.10
CA SER A 107 4.57 -8.69 4.93
C SER A 107 4.00 -9.98 5.52
N MET A 108 3.68 -10.95 4.65
CA MET A 108 3.18 -12.28 5.04
C MET A 108 4.30 -13.34 5.05
N SER A 109 5.57 -12.94 4.99
CA SER A 109 6.68 -13.90 4.93
C SER A 109 6.88 -14.60 6.26
N SER A 110 6.50 -15.88 6.31
CA SER A 110 6.58 -16.75 7.48
C SER A 110 8.02 -17.11 7.90
N ASN A 111 9.01 -16.84 7.07
CA ASN A 111 10.39 -17.29 7.25
C ASN A 111 11.35 -16.25 7.84
N ILE A 112 10.88 -15.05 8.19
CA ILE A 112 11.75 -13.98 8.66
C ILE A 112 11.58 -13.83 10.17
N LYS A 113 12.64 -14.11 10.93
CA LYS A 113 12.68 -13.94 12.40
C LYS A 113 12.43 -12.50 12.85
N ASP A 114 12.48 -11.54 11.94
CA ASP A 114 12.41 -10.09 12.22
C ASP A 114 11.28 -9.36 11.45
N PHE A 115 10.11 -9.99 11.42
CA PHE A 115 8.91 -9.46 10.76
C PHE A 115 8.56 -8.03 11.23
N GLY A 116 8.67 -7.76 12.52
CA GLY A 116 8.31 -6.45 13.11
C GLY A 116 9.24 -5.33 12.64
N SER A 117 10.53 -5.60 12.42
CA SER A 117 11.48 -4.59 11.94
C SER A 117 11.21 -4.23 10.47
N LEU A 118 10.87 -5.21 9.64
CA LEU A 118 10.57 -4.98 8.23
C LEU A 118 9.30 -4.13 8.04
N GLU A 119 8.24 -4.40 8.80
CA GLU A 119 7.03 -3.58 8.76
C GLU A 119 7.29 -2.15 9.24
N LYS A 120 8.09 -1.99 10.30
CA LYS A 120 8.53 -0.68 10.79
C LYS A 120 9.33 0.08 9.73
N THR A 121 10.29 -0.58 9.07
CA THR A 121 11.10 0.01 8.00
C THR A 121 10.22 0.46 6.85
N SER A 122 9.33 -0.41 6.37
CA SER A 122 8.39 -0.09 5.28
C SER A 122 7.50 1.11 5.63
N ALA A 123 6.96 1.17 6.84
CA ALA A 123 6.11 2.28 7.28
C ALA A 123 6.89 3.61 7.35
N ASN A 124 8.11 3.60 7.88
CA ASN A 124 8.95 4.79 7.95
C ASN A 124 9.34 5.28 6.54
N ASN A 125 9.70 4.38 5.65
CA ASN A 125 10.07 4.73 4.27
C ASN A 125 8.84 5.22 3.48
N PHE A 126 7.66 4.64 3.69
CA PHE A 126 6.42 5.19 3.15
C PHE A 126 6.19 6.63 3.62
N ILE A 127 6.36 6.92 4.93
CA ILE A 127 6.26 8.29 5.45
C ILE A 127 7.29 9.22 4.79
N LYS A 128 8.53 8.78 4.59
CA LYS A 128 9.52 9.56 3.86
C LYS A 128 9.05 9.92 2.45
N LEU A 129 8.43 8.98 1.74
CA LEU A 129 7.88 9.23 0.41
C LEU A 129 6.72 10.22 0.46
N VAL A 130 5.68 9.97 1.28
CA VAL A 130 4.48 10.82 1.28
C VAL A 130 4.76 12.24 1.80
N LYS A 131 5.78 12.45 2.63
CA LYS A 131 6.22 13.78 3.06
C LYS A 131 6.87 14.61 1.93
N GLN A 132 7.27 13.98 0.83
CA GLN A 132 7.75 14.67 -0.37
C GLN A 132 6.61 15.01 -1.34
N THR A 133 5.38 14.74 -0.97
CA THR A 133 4.16 14.93 -1.76
C THR A 133 3.19 15.90 -1.08
N SER A 134 2.07 16.19 -1.74
CA SER A 134 0.98 17.01 -1.19
C SER A 134 -0.09 16.19 -0.44
N VAL A 135 0.18 14.95 -0.12
CA VAL A 135 -0.78 14.03 0.55
C VAL A 135 -1.32 14.64 1.84
N LYS A 136 -2.66 14.74 1.92
CA LYS A 136 -3.37 15.27 3.07
C LYS A 136 -3.93 14.20 3.99
N GLN A 137 -4.09 12.98 3.46
CA GLN A 137 -4.70 11.88 4.21
C GLN A 137 -4.03 10.55 3.87
N ILE A 138 -3.70 9.79 4.90
CA ILE A 138 -3.27 8.40 4.81
C ILE A 138 -4.45 7.51 5.21
N ILE A 139 -4.75 6.50 4.39
CA ILE A 139 -5.73 5.46 4.70
C ILE A 139 -4.96 4.17 4.98
N TYR A 140 -5.11 3.63 6.17
CA TYR A 140 -4.45 2.41 6.63
C TYR A 140 -5.47 1.31 6.92
N LEU A 141 -5.19 0.10 6.46
CA LEU A 141 -5.97 -1.09 6.81
C LEU A 141 -5.22 -1.90 7.86
N GLY A 142 -5.62 -1.72 9.11
CA GLY A 142 -5.08 -2.41 10.27
C GLY A 142 -5.91 -3.61 10.72
N GLY A 143 -5.50 -4.26 11.82
CA GLY A 143 -6.25 -5.31 12.48
C GLY A 143 -7.00 -4.80 13.72
N ILE A 144 -8.03 -5.51 14.15
CA ILE A 144 -8.70 -5.27 15.43
C ILE A 144 -7.74 -5.65 16.56
N THR A 145 -7.50 -4.75 17.51
CA THR A 145 -6.50 -4.89 18.57
C THR A 145 -7.12 -4.66 19.96
N ASN A 146 -8.22 -5.36 20.26
CA ASN A 146 -8.96 -5.17 21.50
C ASN A 146 -8.46 -6.06 22.67
N GLU A 147 -7.46 -6.93 22.44
CA GLU A 147 -6.97 -7.87 23.42
C GLU A 147 -5.78 -7.30 24.22
N GLU A 148 -5.68 -7.64 25.51
CA GLU A 148 -4.52 -7.31 26.36
C GLU A 148 -3.26 -8.03 25.88
N LYS A 149 -3.39 -9.25 25.32
CA LYS A 149 -2.30 -10.04 24.72
C LYS A 149 -2.46 -10.13 23.22
N LEU A 150 -1.77 -9.24 22.51
CA LEU A 150 -1.77 -9.25 21.06
C LEU A 150 -0.84 -10.35 20.50
N SER A 151 -1.28 -11.01 19.43
CA SER A 151 -0.36 -11.84 18.65
C SER A 151 0.76 -10.97 18.05
N LYS A 152 1.89 -11.58 17.70
CA LYS A 152 3.03 -10.86 17.09
C LYS A 152 2.61 -10.04 15.85
N HIS A 153 1.70 -10.59 15.05
CA HIS A 153 1.17 -9.91 13.86
C HIS A 153 0.30 -8.70 14.21
N LEU A 154 -0.59 -8.82 15.19
CA LEU A 154 -1.42 -7.70 15.63
C LEU A 154 -0.61 -6.61 16.32
N ALA A 155 0.39 -7.01 17.12
CA ALA A 155 1.30 -6.06 17.74
C ALA A 155 2.11 -5.25 16.70
N SER A 156 2.58 -5.93 15.63
CA SER A 156 3.27 -5.26 14.52
C SER A 156 2.34 -4.28 13.79
N ARG A 157 1.09 -4.66 13.51
CA ARG A 157 0.10 -3.78 12.87
C ARG A 157 -0.22 -2.56 13.72
N LYS A 158 -0.37 -2.73 15.03
CA LYS A 158 -0.54 -1.62 15.98
C LYS A 158 0.66 -0.68 15.93
N LYS A 159 1.87 -1.25 15.83
CA LYS A 159 3.09 -0.45 15.72
C LYS A 159 3.17 0.36 14.42
N VAL A 160 2.75 -0.23 13.29
CA VAL A 160 2.62 0.49 12.02
C VAL A 160 1.62 1.64 12.15
N GLU A 161 0.44 1.41 12.74
CA GLU A 161 -0.56 2.45 13.00
C GLU A 161 0.03 3.61 13.81
N GLU A 162 0.77 3.31 14.89
CA GLU A 162 1.47 4.33 15.70
C GLU A 162 2.50 5.13 14.91
N ILE A 163 3.23 4.48 13.99
CA ILE A 163 4.22 5.15 13.14
C ILE A 163 3.51 6.09 12.15
N LEU A 164 2.47 5.61 11.49
CA LEU A 164 1.70 6.40 10.53
C LEU A 164 1.01 7.59 11.21
N SER A 165 0.45 7.43 12.40
CA SER A 165 -0.20 8.51 13.17
C SER A 165 0.76 9.64 13.56
N LYS A 166 2.03 9.32 13.75
CA LYS A 166 3.09 10.31 14.07
C LYS A 166 3.67 11.01 12.85
N SER A 167 3.17 10.73 11.65
CA SER A 167 3.66 11.35 10.41
C SER A 167 3.41 12.85 10.30
N GLY A 168 2.41 13.37 11.01
CA GLY A 168 1.89 14.73 10.86
C GLY A 168 0.86 14.86 9.74
N ILE A 169 0.54 13.77 9.03
CA ILE A 169 -0.51 13.71 8.00
C ILE A 169 -1.75 13.07 8.64
N SER A 170 -2.95 13.53 8.29
CA SER A 170 -4.20 12.93 8.79
C SER A 170 -4.26 11.44 8.49
N LEU A 171 -4.55 10.61 9.50
CA LEU A 171 -4.63 9.15 9.39
C LEU A 171 -6.08 8.67 9.58
N THR A 172 -6.59 7.95 8.59
CA THR A 172 -7.80 7.12 8.76
C THR A 172 -7.38 5.66 8.88
N SER A 173 -7.55 5.09 10.06
CA SER A 173 -7.26 3.69 10.34
C SER A 173 -8.55 2.87 10.28
N ILE A 174 -8.68 2.01 9.27
CA ILE A 174 -9.77 1.04 9.13
C ILE A 174 -9.31 -0.25 9.78
N LYS A 175 -10.07 -0.74 10.77
CA LYS A 175 -9.73 -1.97 11.51
C LYS A 175 -10.61 -3.11 11.04
N ALA A 176 -9.98 -4.15 10.50
CA ALA A 176 -10.64 -5.36 10.06
C ALA A 176 -10.21 -6.56 10.91
N GLY A 177 -11.14 -7.48 11.10
CA GLY A 177 -10.84 -8.81 11.62
C GLY A 177 -10.34 -9.73 10.49
N ILE A 178 -10.95 -10.91 10.37
CA ILE A 178 -10.66 -11.82 9.26
C ILE A 178 -11.37 -11.29 8.01
N ILE A 179 -10.59 -11.06 6.94
CA ILE A 179 -11.15 -10.64 5.66
C ILE A 179 -11.52 -11.91 4.88
N VAL A 180 -12.82 -12.14 4.77
CA VAL A 180 -13.40 -13.30 4.07
C VAL A 180 -13.78 -12.92 2.64
N GLY A 181 -13.41 -13.78 1.69
CA GLY A 181 -13.77 -13.63 0.29
C GLY A 181 -12.91 -14.50 -0.62
N SER A 182 -13.44 -14.89 -1.77
CA SER A 182 -12.77 -15.76 -2.74
C SER A 182 -11.35 -15.26 -3.07
N GLY A 183 -10.35 -16.12 -2.90
CA GLY A 183 -8.94 -15.82 -3.11
C GLY A 183 -8.27 -15.03 -1.97
N SER A 184 -8.94 -14.81 -0.81
CA SER A 184 -8.24 -14.37 0.39
C SER A 184 -7.56 -15.55 1.07
N ALA A 185 -6.32 -15.37 1.53
CA ALA A 185 -5.58 -16.45 2.20
C ALA A 185 -6.35 -17.03 3.40
N SER A 186 -7.00 -16.18 4.19
CA SER A 186 -7.79 -16.62 5.35
C SER A 186 -9.01 -17.45 4.93
N PHE A 187 -9.70 -17.06 3.86
CA PHE A 187 -10.86 -17.81 3.36
C PHE A 187 -10.44 -19.16 2.79
N GLU A 188 -9.39 -19.20 1.99
CA GLU A 188 -8.89 -20.44 1.39
C GLU A 188 -8.44 -21.44 2.47
N ILE A 189 -7.77 -20.97 3.53
CA ILE A 189 -7.41 -21.83 4.67
C ILE A 189 -8.65 -22.38 5.36
N ILE A 190 -9.66 -21.54 5.65
CA ILE A 190 -10.90 -21.99 6.30
C ILE A 190 -11.64 -23.00 5.42
N ARG A 191 -11.76 -22.72 4.12
CA ARG A 191 -12.39 -23.63 3.15
C ARG A 191 -11.66 -24.96 3.12
N ASP A 192 -10.35 -24.96 2.97
CA ASP A 192 -9.54 -26.17 2.92
C ASP A 192 -9.65 -27.00 4.21
N LEU A 193 -9.73 -26.35 5.38
CA LEU A 193 -9.95 -27.04 6.64
C LEU A 193 -11.33 -27.71 6.69
N VAL A 194 -12.37 -26.99 6.26
CA VAL A 194 -13.76 -27.53 6.27
C VAL A 194 -13.93 -28.67 5.27
N GLU A 195 -13.33 -28.53 4.06
CA GLU A 195 -13.47 -29.53 2.99
C GLU A 195 -12.64 -30.80 3.22
N LYS A 196 -11.44 -30.66 3.84
CA LYS A 196 -10.47 -31.75 3.96
C LYS A 196 -10.49 -32.48 5.31
N LEU A 197 -11.03 -31.87 6.36
CA LEU A 197 -11.08 -32.48 7.67
C LEU A 197 -12.45 -33.15 7.90
N PRO A 198 -12.48 -34.50 8.08
CA PRO A 198 -13.72 -35.23 8.35
C PRO A 198 -14.30 -34.88 9.73
N MET A 199 -13.48 -34.38 10.64
CA MET A 199 -13.90 -33.96 11.98
C MET A 199 -13.04 -32.76 12.40
N MET A 200 -13.68 -31.69 12.89
CA MET A 200 -12.99 -30.52 13.41
C MET A 200 -13.10 -30.49 14.93
N ILE A 201 -11.94 -30.56 15.62
CA ILE A 201 -11.87 -30.35 17.06
C ILE A 201 -11.74 -28.84 17.30
N THR A 202 -12.79 -28.23 17.82
CA THR A 202 -12.77 -26.80 18.14
C THR A 202 -12.36 -26.56 19.58
N PRO A 203 -11.49 -25.59 19.85
CA PRO A 203 -11.16 -25.19 21.22
C PRO A 203 -12.40 -24.68 21.97
N LYS A 204 -12.48 -24.92 23.28
CA LYS A 204 -13.65 -24.53 24.12
C LYS A 204 -14.01 -23.03 24.05
N TRP A 205 -13.04 -22.16 23.78
CA TRP A 205 -13.25 -20.71 23.68
C TRP A 205 -13.99 -20.26 22.39
N LEU A 206 -14.20 -21.15 21.45
CA LEU A 206 -15.00 -20.87 20.24
C LEU A 206 -16.52 -21.03 20.49
N ASN A 207 -16.91 -21.54 21.64
CA ASN A 207 -18.31 -21.83 21.99
C ASN A 207 -18.93 -20.76 22.92
N THR A 208 -18.34 -19.55 22.94
CA THR A 208 -18.88 -18.40 23.71
C THR A 208 -19.64 -17.44 22.81
#